data_17637f6070f64c0f79900a55d77f1a4a
#
_entry.id   17637f6070f64c0f79900a55d77f1a4a
#
_cell.length_a   1.000
_cell.length_b   1.000
_cell.length_c   1.000
_cell.angle_alpha   90.00
_cell.angle_beta   90.00
_cell.angle_gamma   90.00
#
_symmetry.space_group_name_H-M   'P 1'
#
loop_
_entity.id
_entity.type
_entity.pdbx_description
1 polymer ?
#
loop_
_entity_poly.entity_id
_entity_poly.type
_entity_poly.pdbx_seq_one_letter_code
_entity_poly.pdbx_strand_id
1 'polypeptide(L)'
;MKGTLYFLHHSGFIYETETMIWVFDYYQDPAHRLQELLKNTQKKVYFFVSHVHGDHFNSEIGRYEKETCRYIMHEDCHLPVADMSKVHRMVPGDTWQEEDFQVTMYGSTDVGGSFLIRGKNISLFHAGDLNWWHWAGEPDADNEAAREAFFLELGKLGQQDVDIALLPVDARQAVAREWGVKQFLHYVHPSLLVPMHAFGPTWVPSYEFRWLYPKQKLWIPKNDGDFLTLS
;
A
#
# COMPACT_ATOMS: atom_id res chain seq x y z
N MET A 1 7.46 -4.69 16.28
CA MET A 1 7.33 -4.85 14.81
C MET A 1 8.55 -5.66 14.37
N LYS A 2 8.38 -6.84 13.79
CA LYS A 2 9.49 -7.73 13.45
C LYS A 2 9.23 -8.39 12.09
N GLY A 3 10.12 -8.17 11.14
CA GLY A 3 9.97 -8.69 9.78
C GLY A 3 10.86 -7.94 8.79
N THR A 4 10.69 -8.20 7.50
CA THR A 4 11.40 -7.52 6.42
C THR A 4 10.41 -6.95 5.42
N LEU A 5 10.56 -5.68 5.10
CA LEU A 5 9.80 -4.99 4.07
C LEU A 5 10.67 -4.90 2.82
N TYR A 6 10.16 -5.37 1.66
CA TYR A 6 10.83 -5.28 0.36
C TYR A 6 10.04 -4.36 -0.55
N PHE A 7 10.71 -3.55 -1.30
CA PHE A 7 10.16 -2.77 -2.39
C PHE A 7 10.29 -3.56 -3.69
N LEU A 8 9.19 -3.75 -4.41
CA LEU A 8 9.20 -4.44 -5.71
C LEU A 8 9.34 -3.44 -6.85
N HIS A 9 8.33 -2.65 -7.05
CA HIS A 9 8.26 -1.57 -8.03
C HIS A 9 7.00 -0.74 -7.78
N HIS A 10 7.04 0.58 -8.01
CA HIS A 10 5.91 1.51 -7.93
C HIS A 10 5.18 1.48 -6.57
N SER A 11 4.03 0.83 -6.49
CA SER A 11 3.26 0.63 -5.24
C SER A 11 3.35 -0.80 -4.72
N GLY A 12 4.16 -1.64 -5.36
CA GLY A 12 4.36 -3.05 -5.01
C GLY A 12 5.33 -3.24 -3.86
N PHE A 13 4.87 -3.92 -2.80
CA PHE A 13 5.69 -4.25 -1.63
C PHE A 13 5.46 -5.68 -1.16
N ILE A 14 6.46 -6.23 -0.47
CA ILE A 14 6.30 -7.47 0.30
C ILE A 14 6.63 -7.17 1.76
N TYR A 15 5.78 -7.61 2.67
CA TYR A 15 6.10 -7.69 4.09
C TYR A 15 6.22 -9.15 4.51
N GLU A 16 7.40 -9.55 4.93
CA GLU A 16 7.74 -10.91 5.31
C GLU A 16 7.96 -11.02 6.81
N THR A 17 7.32 -11.98 7.45
CA THR A 17 7.55 -12.37 8.85
C THR A 17 8.15 -13.78 8.92
N GLU A 18 8.26 -14.33 10.13
CA GLU A 18 8.67 -15.74 10.33
C GLU A 18 7.66 -16.73 9.75
N THR A 19 6.37 -16.38 9.71
CA THR A 19 5.27 -17.30 9.35
C THR A 19 4.44 -16.87 8.16
N MET A 20 4.53 -15.61 7.71
CA MET A 20 3.67 -15.04 6.68
C MET A 20 4.45 -14.18 5.69
N ILE A 21 3.91 -14.11 4.48
CA ILE A 21 4.33 -13.21 3.41
C ILE A 21 3.07 -12.48 2.92
N TRP A 22 3.05 -11.16 3.04
CA TRP A 22 2.02 -10.28 2.50
C TRP A 22 2.57 -9.55 1.29
N VAL A 23 1.93 -9.71 0.14
CA VAL A 23 2.32 -9.09 -1.13
C VAL A 23 1.26 -8.07 -1.50
N PHE A 24 1.66 -6.81 -1.65
CA PHE A 24 0.78 -5.68 -1.96
C PHE A 24 0.99 -5.23 -3.40
N ASP A 25 -0.10 -4.99 -4.11
CA ASP A 25 -0.14 -4.35 -5.43
C ASP A 25 1.00 -4.81 -6.35
N TYR A 26 1.06 -6.14 -6.55
CA TYR A 26 2.07 -6.72 -7.42
C TYR A 26 1.83 -6.32 -8.87
N TYR A 27 2.66 -5.44 -9.35
CA TYR A 27 2.70 -4.98 -10.75
C TYR A 27 3.90 -5.57 -11.47
N GLN A 28 5.08 -5.29 -10.97
CA GLN A 28 6.37 -5.79 -11.48
C GLN A 28 7.29 -6.17 -10.31
N ASP A 29 8.22 -7.08 -10.59
CA ASP A 29 9.27 -7.49 -9.66
C ASP A 29 10.59 -7.69 -10.41
N PRO A 30 11.23 -6.59 -10.88
CA PRO A 30 12.47 -6.67 -11.68
C PRO A 30 13.61 -7.34 -10.94
N ALA A 31 13.62 -7.27 -9.61
CA ALA A 31 14.62 -7.90 -8.75
C ALA A 31 14.31 -9.37 -8.40
N HIS A 32 13.18 -9.91 -8.88
CA HIS A 32 12.73 -11.29 -8.64
C HIS A 32 12.57 -11.68 -7.16
N ARG A 33 12.30 -10.69 -6.27
CA ARG A 33 12.21 -10.90 -4.82
C ARG A 33 11.09 -11.86 -4.43
N LEU A 34 9.91 -11.71 -5.03
CA LEU A 34 8.79 -12.61 -4.75
C LEU A 34 9.13 -14.06 -5.12
N GLN A 35 9.71 -14.25 -6.32
CA GLN A 35 10.09 -15.59 -6.76
C GLN A 35 11.13 -16.23 -5.83
N GLU A 36 12.10 -15.46 -5.34
CA GLU A 36 13.10 -15.94 -4.39
C GLU A 36 12.46 -16.34 -3.06
N LEU A 37 11.58 -15.51 -2.51
CA LEU A 37 10.91 -15.75 -1.23
C LEU A 37 9.95 -16.94 -1.29
N LEU A 38 9.28 -17.16 -2.42
CA LEU A 38 8.34 -18.26 -2.59
C LEU A 38 9.04 -19.60 -2.88
N LYS A 39 10.30 -19.57 -3.27
CA LYS A 39 11.05 -20.80 -3.54
C LYS A 39 11.21 -21.64 -2.27
N ASN A 40 10.45 -22.74 -2.20
CA ASN A 40 10.42 -23.65 -1.06
C ASN A 40 9.88 -23.04 0.25
N THR A 41 9.07 -21.98 0.17
CA THR A 41 8.47 -21.37 1.37
C THR A 41 7.50 -22.35 2.06
N GLN A 42 7.47 -22.30 3.38
CA GLN A 42 6.46 -22.93 4.23
C GLN A 42 5.56 -21.86 4.90
N LYS A 43 5.76 -20.61 4.54
CA LYS A 43 5.00 -19.48 5.10
C LYS A 43 3.65 -19.36 4.43
N LYS A 44 2.66 -18.85 5.16
CA LYS A 44 1.36 -18.49 4.59
C LYS A 44 1.53 -17.25 3.70
N VAL A 45 1.09 -17.34 2.45
CA VAL A 45 1.23 -16.26 1.46
C VAL A 45 -0.14 -15.64 1.17
N TYR A 46 -0.20 -14.32 1.22
CA TYR A 46 -1.40 -13.53 0.95
C TYR A 46 -1.09 -12.41 -0.03
N PHE A 47 -1.93 -12.25 -1.03
CA PHE A 47 -1.88 -11.12 -1.96
C PHE A 47 -2.97 -10.12 -1.64
N PHE A 48 -2.62 -8.84 -1.64
CA PHE A 48 -3.53 -7.71 -1.48
C PHE A 48 -3.47 -6.88 -2.75
N VAL A 49 -4.63 -6.63 -3.37
CA VAL A 49 -4.73 -5.85 -4.61
C VAL A 49 -5.75 -4.74 -4.40
N SER A 50 -5.27 -3.50 -4.36
CA SER A 50 -6.08 -2.33 -4.04
C SER A 50 -7.10 -1.99 -5.15
N HIS A 51 -6.73 -2.18 -6.42
CA HIS A 51 -7.60 -1.90 -7.56
C HIS A 51 -7.07 -2.50 -8.89
N VAL A 52 -7.83 -2.30 -9.96
CA VAL A 52 -7.64 -2.97 -11.25
C VAL A 52 -6.61 -2.32 -12.18
N HIS A 53 -6.08 -1.13 -11.88
CA HIS A 53 -5.11 -0.46 -12.75
C HIS A 53 -3.85 -1.29 -12.94
N GLY A 54 -3.27 -1.22 -14.16
CA GLY A 54 -2.16 -2.08 -14.56
C GLY A 54 -0.83 -1.80 -13.87
N ASP A 55 -0.71 -0.71 -13.13
CA ASP A 55 0.44 -0.36 -12.29
C ASP A 55 0.28 -0.80 -10.81
N HIS A 56 -0.87 -1.42 -10.47
CA HIS A 56 -1.15 -2.02 -9.16
C HIS A 56 -1.51 -3.50 -9.27
N PHE A 57 -2.08 -3.94 -10.39
CA PHE A 57 -2.54 -5.29 -10.56
C PHE A 57 -1.93 -5.97 -11.79
N ASN A 58 -1.26 -7.09 -11.57
CA ASN A 58 -0.81 -7.99 -12.62
C ASN A 58 -1.42 -9.39 -12.38
N SER A 59 -2.24 -9.86 -13.31
CA SER A 59 -2.90 -11.17 -13.20
C SER A 59 -1.93 -12.36 -13.18
N GLU A 60 -0.64 -12.15 -13.49
CA GLU A 60 0.39 -13.17 -13.33
C GLU A 60 0.57 -13.66 -11.88
N ILE A 61 0.04 -12.93 -10.87
CA ILE A 61 0.00 -13.45 -9.49
C ILE A 61 -0.74 -14.78 -9.38
N GLY A 62 -1.66 -15.08 -10.31
CA GLY A 62 -2.35 -16.37 -10.38
C GLY A 62 -1.42 -17.57 -10.57
N ARG A 63 -0.23 -17.39 -11.14
CA ARG A 63 0.77 -18.48 -11.26
C ARG A 63 1.29 -18.99 -9.93
N TYR A 64 1.15 -18.20 -8.86
CA TYR A 64 1.54 -18.57 -7.49
C TYR A 64 0.37 -19.16 -6.68
N GLU A 65 -0.67 -19.62 -7.36
CA GLU A 65 -1.87 -20.16 -6.70
C GLU A 65 -1.56 -21.30 -5.71
N LYS A 66 -0.56 -22.12 -6.01
CA LYS A 66 -0.18 -23.25 -5.15
C LYS A 66 0.37 -22.80 -3.81
N GLU A 67 1.19 -21.75 -3.82
CA GLU A 67 1.83 -21.17 -2.65
C GLU A 67 0.89 -20.23 -1.87
N THR A 68 -0.14 -19.72 -2.54
CA THR A 68 -1.03 -18.68 -2.00
C THR A 68 -2.14 -19.29 -1.16
N CYS A 69 -2.30 -18.77 0.06
CA CYS A 69 -3.44 -19.07 0.92
C CYS A 69 -4.68 -18.29 0.47
N ARG A 70 -4.51 -16.98 0.20
CA ARG A 70 -5.63 -16.12 -0.23
C ARG A 70 -5.16 -14.92 -1.06
N TYR A 71 -6.00 -14.56 -2.02
CA TYR A 71 -5.97 -13.27 -2.73
C TYR A 71 -7.09 -12.40 -2.16
N ILE A 72 -6.75 -11.29 -1.53
CA ILE A 72 -7.65 -10.30 -0.96
C ILE A 72 -7.60 -9.09 -1.86
N MET A 73 -8.70 -8.77 -2.56
CA MET A 73 -8.65 -7.80 -3.63
C MET A 73 -9.96 -7.01 -3.74
N HIS A 74 -9.87 -5.81 -4.29
CA HIS A 74 -11.05 -5.04 -4.64
C HIS A 74 -11.94 -5.82 -5.62
N GLU A 75 -13.26 -5.63 -5.53
CA GLU A 75 -14.23 -6.43 -6.30
C GLU A 75 -14.06 -6.32 -7.82
N ASP A 76 -13.55 -5.19 -8.33
CA ASP A 76 -13.31 -4.97 -9.76
C ASP A 76 -12.12 -5.77 -10.32
N CYS A 77 -11.29 -6.35 -9.45
CA CYS A 77 -10.16 -7.15 -9.87
C CYS A 77 -10.60 -8.55 -10.27
N HIS A 78 -10.19 -8.99 -11.45
CA HIS A 78 -10.53 -10.30 -11.98
C HIS A 78 -9.27 -11.15 -12.14
N LEU A 79 -9.11 -12.13 -11.24
CA LEU A 79 -7.97 -13.04 -11.24
C LEU A 79 -8.40 -14.43 -11.70
N PRO A 80 -7.88 -14.93 -12.84
CA PRO A 80 -8.16 -16.29 -13.29
C PRO A 80 -7.29 -17.30 -12.54
N VAL A 81 -7.86 -17.94 -11.52
CA VAL A 81 -7.26 -19.06 -10.77
C VAL A 81 -8.18 -20.27 -10.81
N ALA A 82 -7.62 -21.48 -10.61
CA ALA A 82 -8.39 -22.70 -10.64
C ALA A 82 -9.28 -22.85 -9.40
N ASP A 83 -8.79 -22.44 -8.24
CA ASP A 83 -9.53 -22.49 -6.98
C ASP A 83 -10.03 -21.08 -6.59
N MET A 84 -11.22 -20.74 -7.04
CA MET A 84 -11.86 -19.46 -6.73
C MET A 84 -12.17 -19.28 -5.24
N SER A 85 -12.14 -20.32 -4.40
CA SER A 85 -12.31 -20.16 -2.96
C SER A 85 -11.15 -19.43 -2.30
N LYS A 86 -10.01 -19.33 -2.98
CA LYS A 86 -8.85 -18.52 -2.56
C LYS A 86 -9.02 -17.04 -2.82
N VAL A 87 -9.97 -16.62 -3.63
CA VAL A 87 -10.21 -15.21 -3.99
C VAL A 87 -11.27 -14.62 -3.07
N HIS A 88 -10.86 -13.66 -2.25
CA HIS A 88 -11.76 -12.88 -1.41
C HIS A 88 -11.85 -11.44 -1.96
N ARG A 89 -13.05 -11.06 -2.41
CA ARG A 89 -13.33 -9.71 -2.92
C ARG A 89 -13.87 -8.83 -1.83
N MET A 90 -13.40 -7.58 -1.81
CA MET A 90 -13.80 -6.59 -0.82
C MET A 90 -14.25 -5.30 -1.52
N VAL A 91 -15.09 -4.55 -0.83
CA VAL A 91 -15.44 -3.16 -1.15
C VAL A 91 -15.10 -2.26 0.03
N PRO A 92 -14.95 -0.94 -0.18
CA PRO A 92 -14.74 -0.01 0.92
C PRO A 92 -15.80 -0.14 2.02
N GLY A 93 -15.34 -0.32 3.26
CA GLY A 93 -16.16 -0.58 4.44
C GLY A 93 -16.14 -2.04 4.90
N ASP A 94 -15.73 -2.97 4.05
CA ASP A 94 -15.62 -4.37 4.42
C ASP A 94 -14.48 -4.63 5.40
N THR A 95 -14.71 -5.62 6.25
CA THR A 95 -13.69 -6.18 7.14
C THR A 95 -13.69 -7.69 7.00
N TRP A 96 -12.50 -8.26 6.79
CA TRP A 96 -12.28 -9.69 6.69
C TRP A 96 -11.34 -10.19 7.77
N GLN A 97 -11.67 -11.34 8.38
CA GLN A 97 -10.85 -11.97 9.41
C GLN A 97 -10.19 -13.23 8.89
N GLU A 98 -8.88 -13.24 8.88
CA GLU A 98 -8.05 -14.43 8.76
C GLU A 98 -7.65 -14.94 10.16
N GLU A 99 -7.04 -16.11 10.24
CA GLU A 99 -6.59 -16.70 11.51
C GLU A 99 -5.60 -15.79 12.27
N ASP A 100 -4.66 -15.18 11.54
CA ASP A 100 -3.52 -14.46 12.12
C ASP A 100 -3.65 -12.92 11.99
N PHE A 101 -4.62 -12.41 11.22
CA PHE A 101 -4.82 -10.98 11.03
C PHE A 101 -6.25 -10.64 10.60
N GLN A 102 -6.59 -9.38 10.78
CA GLN A 102 -7.79 -8.75 10.24
C GLN A 102 -7.40 -7.74 9.18
N VAL A 103 -8.15 -7.64 8.10
CA VAL A 103 -8.02 -6.60 7.09
C VAL A 103 -9.31 -5.82 6.96
N THR A 104 -9.22 -4.49 6.94
CA THR A 104 -10.32 -3.58 6.64
C THR A 104 -9.98 -2.84 5.35
N MET A 105 -10.90 -2.79 4.41
CA MET A 105 -10.77 -1.97 3.21
C MET A 105 -11.44 -0.62 3.46
N TYR A 106 -10.68 0.45 3.29
CA TYR A 106 -11.17 1.82 3.22
C TYR A 106 -11.25 2.27 1.76
N GLY A 107 -11.85 3.42 1.49
CA GLY A 107 -11.94 3.96 0.15
C GLY A 107 -10.60 4.45 -0.42
N SER A 108 -10.69 4.94 -1.63
CA SER A 108 -9.62 5.59 -2.38
C SER A 108 -10.11 6.92 -2.94
N THR A 109 -9.21 7.71 -3.48
CA THR A 109 -9.52 8.95 -4.22
C THR A 109 -9.29 8.81 -5.72
N ASP A 110 -9.03 7.59 -6.14
CA ASP A 110 -9.13 7.11 -7.50
C ASP A 110 -10.08 5.91 -7.51
N VAL A 111 -9.79 4.80 -8.17
CA VAL A 111 -10.60 3.56 -8.09
C VAL A 111 -10.11 2.65 -6.97
N GLY A 112 -10.97 1.70 -6.57
CA GLY A 112 -10.63 0.67 -5.60
C GLY A 112 -10.65 1.14 -4.16
N GLY A 113 -9.64 0.70 -3.39
CA GLY A 113 -9.57 0.99 -1.96
C GLY A 113 -8.16 0.97 -1.39
N SER A 114 -8.08 1.20 -0.10
CA SER A 114 -6.87 1.10 0.71
C SER A 114 -7.05 0.02 1.78
N PHE A 115 -5.96 -0.56 2.25
CA PHE A 115 -6.00 -1.64 3.24
C PHE A 115 -5.40 -1.22 4.57
N LEU A 116 -6.13 -1.46 5.65
CA LEU A 116 -5.57 -1.49 6.99
C LEU A 116 -5.54 -2.93 7.48
N ILE A 117 -4.34 -3.46 7.69
CA ILE A 117 -4.15 -4.83 8.17
C ILE A 117 -3.66 -4.77 9.60
N ARG A 118 -4.32 -5.52 10.48
CA ARG A 118 -3.97 -5.67 11.89
C ARG A 118 -3.69 -7.13 12.20
N GLY A 119 -2.41 -7.47 12.27
CA GLY A 119 -1.92 -8.75 12.75
C GLY A 119 -1.64 -8.72 14.25
N LYS A 120 -1.20 -9.86 14.81
CA LYS A 120 -0.93 -10.01 16.23
C LYS A 120 0.13 -9.01 16.77
N ASN A 121 1.15 -8.72 15.99
CA ASN A 121 2.29 -7.88 16.41
C ASN A 121 2.66 -6.80 15.37
N ILE A 122 1.75 -6.52 14.43
CA ILE A 122 1.98 -5.58 13.34
C ILE A 122 0.66 -4.99 12.87
N SER A 123 0.67 -3.71 12.58
CA SER A 123 -0.37 -3.01 11.83
C SER A 123 0.26 -2.32 10.61
N LEU A 124 -0.33 -2.53 9.44
CA LEU A 124 0.17 -1.99 8.18
C LEU A 124 -0.98 -1.34 7.42
N PHE A 125 -0.77 -0.12 6.98
CA PHE A 125 -1.66 0.60 6.07
C PHE A 125 -1.01 0.69 4.69
N HIS A 126 -1.73 0.22 3.67
CA HIS A 126 -1.37 0.39 2.26
C HIS A 126 -2.43 1.24 1.59
N ALA A 127 -2.04 2.42 1.14
CA ALA A 127 -2.99 3.42 0.65
C ALA A 127 -3.62 3.08 -0.71
N GLY A 128 -3.03 2.13 -1.50
CA GLY A 128 -3.39 2.08 -2.91
C GLY A 128 -3.19 3.47 -3.52
N ASP A 129 -4.21 3.99 -4.17
CA ASP A 129 -4.20 5.34 -4.73
C ASP A 129 -4.96 6.38 -3.88
N LEU A 130 -5.14 6.10 -2.59
CA LEU A 130 -5.65 7.11 -1.65
C LEU A 130 -4.60 8.21 -1.45
N ASN A 131 -4.83 9.37 -2.06
CA ASN A 131 -3.99 10.55 -1.95
C ASN A 131 -4.80 11.83 -2.22
N TRP A 132 -4.28 12.98 -1.81
CA TRP A 132 -4.78 14.26 -2.28
C TRP A 132 -4.20 14.56 -3.67
N TRP A 133 -4.91 14.10 -4.71
CA TRP A 133 -4.52 14.29 -6.09
C TRP A 133 -4.79 15.72 -6.55
N HIS A 134 -3.82 16.59 -6.36
CA HIS A 134 -3.85 17.97 -6.85
C HIS A 134 -2.93 18.11 -8.07
N TRP A 135 -3.49 18.44 -9.22
CA TRP A 135 -2.77 18.53 -10.47
C TRP A 135 -2.69 19.96 -10.97
N ALA A 136 -1.46 20.46 -11.22
CA ALA A 136 -1.26 21.75 -11.87
C ALA A 136 -1.81 21.69 -13.31
N GLY A 137 -2.72 22.60 -13.66
CA GLY A 137 -3.33 22.66 -14.96
C GLY A 137 -4.73 22.03 -15.06
N GLU A 138 -5.16 21.28 -14.03
CA GLU A 138 -6.55 20.88 -13.90
C GLU A 138 -7.43 22.04 -13.40
N PRO A 139 -8.74 22.05 -13.73
CA PRO A 139 -9.67 23.05 -13.20
C PRO A 139 -9.67 23.08 -11.67
N ASP A 140 -9.83 24.28 -11.10
CA ASP A 140 -9.89 24.45 -9.63
C ASP A 140 -11.00 23.58 -9.00
N ALA A 141 -12.13 23.43 -9.69
CA ALA A 141 -13.25 22.60 -9.23
C ALA A 141 -12.87 21.12 -9.09
N ASP A 142 -12.06 20.58 -10.00
CA ASP A 142 -11.63 19.18 -9.97
C ASP A 142 -10.61 18.97 -8.85
N ASN A 143 -9.68 19.91 -8.68
CA ASN A 143 -8.71 19.90 -7.59
C ASN A 143 -9.38 20.04 -6.21
N GLU A 144 -10.46 20.82 -6.10
CA GLU A 144 -11.22 20.95 -4.85
C GLU A 144 -12.03 19.67 -4.57
N ALA A 145 -12.64 19.06 -5.58
CA ALA A 145 -13.33 17.78 -5.44
C ALA A 145 -12.35 16.67 -4.98
N ALA A 146 -11.15 16.61 -5.55
CA ALA A 146 -10.10 15.68 -5.13
C ALA A 146 -9.69 15.89 -3.67
N ARG A 147 -9.59 17.17 -3.24
CA ARG A 147 -9.34 17.54 -1.85
C ARG A 147 -10.45 17.04 -0.92
N GLU A 148 -11.70 17.35 -1.23
CA GLU A 148 -12.86 16.96 -0.42
C GLU A 148 -12.96 15.43 -0.28
N ALA A 149 -12.79 14.69 -1.38
CA ALA A 149 -12.78 13.23 -1.39
C ALA A 149 -11.67 12.67 -0.47
N PHE A 150 -10.46 13.23 -0.55
CA PHE A 150 -9.36 12.80 0.29
C PHE A 150 -9.62 13.02 1.79
N PHE A 151 -10.11 14.20 2.17
CA PHE A 151 -10.44 14.49 3.57
C PHE A 151 -11.61 13.64 4.09
N LEU A 152 -12.57 13.31 3.22
CA LEU A 152 -13.66 12.40 3.57
C LEU A 152 -13.11 11.00 3.94
N GLU A 153 -12.20 10.46 3.14
CA GLU A 153 -11.58 9.16 3.41
C GLU A 153 -10.68 9.19 4.66
N LEU A 154 -9.91 10.27 4.86
CA LEU A 154 -9.14 10.45 6.10
C LEU A 154 -10.05 10.50 7.33
N GLY A 155 -11.22 11.14 7.23
CA GLY A 155 -12.21 11.16 8.30
C GLY A 155 -12.72 9.77 8.68
N LYS A 156 -12.89 8.88 7.70
CA LYS A 156 -13.28 7.47 7.94
C LYS A 156 -12.14 6.66 8.59
N LEU A 157 -10.88 6.91 8.21
CA LEU A 157 -9.73 6.31 8.88
C LEU A 157 -9.66 6.72 10.36
N GLY A 158 -9.97 7.98 10.66
CA GLY A 158 -9.92 8.51 12.01
C GLY A 158 -8.51 8.55 12.61
N GLN A 159 -8.45 8.88 13.91
CA GLN A 159 -7.17 8.93 14.63
C GLN A 159 -6.74 7.52 15.03
N GLN A 160 -5.60 7.08 14.50
CA GLN A 160 -5.07 5.76 14.84
C GLN A 160 -3.55 5.64 14.65
N ASP A 161 -2.95 4.76 15.43
CA ASP A 161 -1.56 4.38 15.31
C ASP A 161 -1.42 3.14 14.41
N VAL A 162 -0.40 3.15 13.56
CA VAL A 162 -0.02 1.99 12.76
C VAL A 162 1.51 1.81 12.80
N ASP A 163 1.98 0.60 12.63
CA ASP A 163 3.42 0.35 12.61
C ASP A 163 4.05 0.83 11.29
N ILE A 164 3.41 0.53 10.16
CA ILE A 164 3.90 0.89 8.83
C ILE A 164 2.76 1.55 8.03
N ALA A 165 3.05 2.66 7.37
CA ALA A 165 2.17 3.23 6.35
C ALA A 165 2.90 3.39 5.02
N LEU A 166 2.30 2.85 3.96
CA LEU A 166 2.73 2.94 2.57
C LEU A 166 1.82 3.95 1.86
N LEU A 167 2.37 5.10 1.42
CA LEU A 167 1.58 6.22 0.91
C LEU A 167 2.12 6.75 -0.43
N PRO A 168 1.23 7.14 -1.36
CA PRO A 168 1.63 7.83 -2.57
C PRO A 168 2.36 9.15 -2.28
N VAL A 169 3.53 9.33 -2.90
CA VAL A 169 4.28 10.59 -2.92
C VAL A 169 4.79 10.83 -4.34
N ASP A 170 3.88 11.21 -5.22
CA ASP A 170 4.10 11.25 -6.67
C ASP A 170 4.83 12.50 -7.12
N ALA A 171 5.91 12.32 -7.86
CA ALA A 171 6.73 13.44 -8.37
C ALA A 171 5.97 14.33 -9.37
N ARG A 172 4.97 13.81 -10.06
CA ARG A 172 4.17 14.56 -11.05
C ARG A 172 3.32 15.66 -10.40
N GLN A 173 3.01 15.54 -9.11
CA GLN A 173 2.27 16.55 -8.36
C GLN A 173 3.09 17.84 -8.06
N ALA A 174 4.38 17.85 -8.38
CA ALA A 174 5.28 19.00 -8.21
C ALA A 174 5.20 19.61 -6.80
N VAL A 175 4.70 20.84 -6.68
CA VAL A 175 4.58 21.55 -5.39
C VAL A 175 3.59 20.89 -4.43
N ALA A 176 2.59 20.18 -4.94
CA ALA A 176 1.58 19.47 -4.14
C ALA A 176 2.03 18.07 -3.68
N ARG A 177 3.21 17.62 -4.10
CA ARG A 177 3.72 16.26 -3.85
C ARG A 177 3.58 15.78 -2.40
N GLU A 178 3.74 16.67 -1.44
CA GLU A 178 3.71 16.34 -0.02
C GLU A 178 2.38 16.65 0.67
N TRP A 179 1.39 17.20 -0.05
CA TRP A 179 0.15 17.62 0.59
C TRP A 179 -0.61 16.45 1.17
N GLY A 180 -0.77 15.37 0.41
CA GLY A 180 -1.45 14.16 0.86
C GLY A 180 -0.80 13.54 2.10
N VAL A 181 0.51 13.30 2.04
CA VAL A 181 1.24 12.67 3.15
C VAL A 181 1.26 13.55 4.41
N LYS A 182 1.36 14.88 4.27
CA LYS A 182 1.28 15.81 5.41
C LYS A 182 -0.08 15.73 6.08
N GLN A 183 -1.17 15.73 5.31
CA GLN A 183 -2.52 15.63 5.86
C GLN A 183 -2.79 14.26 6.47
N PHE A 184 -2.34 13.18 5.84
CA PHE A 184 -2.47 11.84 6.40
C PHE A 184 -1.86 11.75 7.81
N LEU A 185 -0.69 12.34 8.03
CA LEU A 185 -0.01 12.33 9.33
C LEU A 185 -0.73 13.13 10.44
N HIS A 186 -1.78 13.87 10.14
CA HIS A 186 -2.67 14.46 11.16
C HIS A 186 -3.73 13.47 11.67
N TYR A 187 -4.02 12.42 10.92
CA TYR A 187 -5.03 11.40 11.26
C TYR A 187 -4.39 10.09 11.69
N VAL A 188 -3.34 9.67 11.00
CA VAL A 188 -2.69 8.38 11.22
C VAL A 188 -1.23 8.61 11.61
N HIS A 189 -0.79 7.94 12.68
CA HIS A 189 0.56 8.10 13.21
C HIS A 189 1.38 6.83 12.99
N PRO A 190 2.05 6.70 11.83
CA PRO A 190 2.87 5.53 11.56
C PRO A 190 4.21 5.59 12.30
N SER A 191 4.61 4.45 12.88
CA SER A 191 5.97 4.30 13.41
C SER A 191 7.02 4.37 12.28
N LEU A 192 6.66 3.91 11.08
CA LEU A 192 7.45 3.98 9.85
C LEU A 192 6.58 4.43 8.69
N LEU A 193 6.97 5.50 8.03
CA LEU A 193 6.36 5.97 6.78
C LEU A 193 7.21 5.57 5.59
N VAL A 194 6.59 5.03 4.55
CA VAL A 194 7.25 4.59 3.32
C VAL A 194 6.53 5.20 2.12
N PRO A 195 7.20 6.03 1.33
CA PRO A 195 6.61 6.57 0.10
C PRO A 195 6.53 5.48 -0.98
N MET A 196 5.47 5.54 -1.75
CA MET A 196 5.22 4.71 -2.93
C MET A 196 4.65 5.55 -4.07
N HIS A 197 4.26 4.90 -5.19
CA HIS A 197 3.64 5.54 -6.33
C HIS A 197 4.49 6.68 -6.90
N ALA A 198 5.80 6.45 -7.03
CA ALA A 198 6.72 7.48 -7.50
C ALA A 198 6.91 7.38 -9.02
N PHE A 199 6.22 8.24 -9.77
CA PHE A 199 6.56 8.48 -11.17
C PHE A 199 7.62 9.58 -11.25
N GLY A 200 8.86 9.22 -11.61
CA GLY A 200 9.96 10.16 -11.69
C GLY A 200 10.94 10.07 -10.51
N PRO A 201 11.59 11.17 -10.12
CA PRO A 201 12.66 11.13 -9.12
C PRO A 201 12.15 10.70 -7.74
N THR A 202 12.96 9.88 -7.07
CA THR A 202 12.73 9.45 -5.68
C THR A 202 12.44 10.67 -4.79
N TRP A 203 11.51 10.51 -3.85
CA TRP A 203 11.16 11.58 -2.93
C TRP A 203 12.33 11.94 -2.03
N VAL A 204 12.64 13.23 -2.00
CA VAL A 204 13.50 13.84 -1.01
C VAL A 204 12.61 14.76 -0.17
N PRO A 205 12.34 14.44 1.09
CA PRO A 205 11.47 15.25 1.94
C PRO A 205 11.92 16.70 1.98
N SER A 206 10.98 17.63 1.79
CA SER A 206 11.23 19.05 1.82
C SER A 206 11.74 19.51 3.21
N TYR A 207 12.32 20.69 3.27
CA TYR A 207 12.68 21.32 4.54
C TYR A 207 11.45 21.48 5.44
N GLU A 208 10.31 21.89 4.87
CA GLU A 208 9.04 22.02 5.59
C GLU A 208 8.57 20.69 6.17
N PHE A 209 8.58 19.59 5.38
CA PHE A 209 8.21 18.28 5.88
C PHE A 209 9.08 17.85 7.07
N ARG A 210 10.40 18.02 6.95
CA ARG A 210 11.35 17.67 8.03
C ARG A 210 11.18 18.52 9.26
N TRP A 211 10.79 19.77 9.10
CA TRP A 211 10.52 20.71 10.19
C TRP A 211 9.20 20.37 10.91
N LEU A 212 8.15 20.04 10.16
CA LEU A 212 6.85 19.63 10.73
C LEU A 212 6.90 18.27 11.41
N TYR A 213 7.63 17.33 10.81
CA TYR A 213 7.69 15.93 11.27
C TYR A 213 9.11 15.46 11.58
N PRO A 214 9.84 16.12 12.49
CA PRO A 214 11.28 15.88 12.74
C PRO A 214 11.56 14.47 13.33
N LYS A 215 10.55 13.83 13.90
CA LYS A 215 10.67 12.49 14.52
C LYS A 215 10.12 11.37 13.66
N GLN A 216 9.49 11.70 12.52
CA GLN A 216 8.91 10.69 11.64
C GLN A 216 10.03 9.83 11.04
N LYS A 217 10.01 8.53 11.33
CA LYS A 217 10.91 7.59 10.68
C LYS A 217 10.46 7.36 9.25
N LEU A 218 11.40 7.43 8.32
CA LEU A 218 11.18 7.24 6.89
C LEU A 218 12.07 6.10 6.39
N TRP A 219 11.51 5.26 5.56
CA TRP A 219 12.27 4.41 4.66
C TRP A 219 11.86 4.74 3.23
N ILE A 220 12.80 5.24 2.45
CA ILE A 220 12.58 5.68 1.08
C ILE A 220 13.39 4.76 0.17
N PRO A 221 12.77 3.70 -0.40
CA PRO A 221 13.47 2.81 -1.33
C PRO A 221 13.91 3.57 -2.57
N LYS A 222 15.06 3.20 -3.13
CA LYS A 222 15.66 3.87 -4.29
C LYS A 222 15.70 2.97 -5.51
N ASN A 223 15.80 1.68 -5.30
CA ASN A 223 15.94 0.68 -6.36
C ASN A 223 14.96 -0.46 -6.13
N ASP A 224 14.51 -1.06 -7.22
CA ASP A 224 13.73 -2.28 -7.15
C ASP A 224 14.51 -3.37 -6.40
N GLY A 225 13.85 -4.06 -5.50
CA GLY A 225 14.45 -5.07 -4.64
C GLY A 225 15.14 -4.54 -3.38
N ASP A 226 15.16 -3.22 -3.13
CA ASP A 226 15.60 -2.68 -1.84
C ASP A 226 14.76 -3.29 -0.71
N PHE A 227 15.38 -3.47 0.46
CA PHE A 227 14.68 -4.01 1.63
C PHE A 227 15.11 -3.35 2.93
N LEU A 228 14.22 -3.42 3.93
CA LEU A 228 14.44 -2.96 5.30
C LEU A 228 14.05 -4.05 6.29
N THR A 229 15.01 -4.50 7.10
CA THR A 229 14.73 -5.40 8.21
C THR A 229 14.31 -4.60 9.45
N LEU A 230 13.17 -4.99 10.01
CA LEU A 230 12.55 -4.38 11.17
C LEU A 230 12.79 -5.28 12.41
N SER A 231 13.18 -4.68 13.50
CA SER A 231 13.50 -5.36 14.76
C SER A 231 12.49 -5.04 15.87
#